data_dd61aa9d51409fa4320c8c8ee678340d
#
_entry.id   dd61aa9d51409fa4320c8c8ee678340d
#
_cell.length_a   1.000
_cell.length_b   1.000
_cell.length_c   1.000
_cell.angle_alpha   90.00
_cell.angle_beta   90.00
_cell.angle_gamma   90.00
#
_symmetry.space_group_name_H-M   'P 1'
#
loop_
_entity.id
_entity.type
_entity.pdbx_description
1 polymer ?
#
loop_
_entity_poly.entity_id
_entity_poly.type
_entity_poly.pdbx_seq_one_letter_code
_entity_poly.pdbx_strand_id
1 'polypeptide(L)'
;KNTRTRLNCLIHDVINTSQDKDYVGMSAEIGDALGKLRTYMFRYLYTNPIAKSEELKADKMLRILYEYFIEDASRLTNECVEMIYMGEDPKTVVCDYIAGMTDNYAIETFKSIYIPKSWKV
;
A
#
# COMPACT_ATOMS: atom_id res chain seq x y z
N LYS A 1 20.79 1.91 -16.17
CA LYS A 1 21.01 1.61 -14.72
C LYS A 1 19.74 0.98 -14.19
N ASN A 2 19.86 -0.15 -13.49
CA ASN A 2 18.70 -0.86 -12.94
C ASN A 2 18.28 -0.28 -11.57
N THR A 3 17.11 -0.67 -11.10
CA THR A 3 16.55 -0.22 -9.82
C THR A 3 17.46 -0.51 -8.63
N ARG A 4 18.12 -1.68 -8.62
CA ARG A 4 19.06 -2.07 -7.55
C ARG A 4 20.24 -1.11 -7.43
N THR A 5 20.84 -0.72 -8.55
CA THR A 5 21.97 0.23 -8.57
C THR A 5 21.53 1.60 -8.03
N ARG A 6 20.33 2.04 -8.39
CA ARG A 6 19.76 3.31 -7.90
C ARG A 6 19.52 3.29 -6.40
N LEU A 7 18.88 2.23 -5.89
CA LEU A 7 18.64 2.08 -4.46
C LEU A 7 19.94 2.02 -3.65
N ASN A 8 20.92 1.25 -4.11
CA ASN A 8 22.22 1.19 -3.45
C ASN A 8 22.89 2.56 -3.39
N CYS A 9 22.86 3.33 -4.48
CA CYS A 9 23.41 4.69 -4.50
C CYS A 9 22.75 5.59 -3.44
N LEU A 10 21.41 5.57 -3.35
CA LEU A 10 20.67 6.36 -2.37
C LEU A 10 20.98 5.93 -0.93
N ILE A 11 21.00 4.64 -0.65
CA ILE A 11 21.27 4.11 0.69
C ILE A 11 22.70 4.46 1.14
N HIS A 12 23.68 4.22 0.27
CA HIS A 12 25.08 4.56 0.57
C HIS A 12 25.27 6.07 0.80
N ASP A 13 24.61 6.90 0.01
CA ASP A 13 24.69 8.36 0.19
C ASP A 13 24.12 8.80 1.55
N VAL A 14 22.97 8.27 1.95
CA VAL A 14 22.38 8.55 3.28
C VAL A 14 23.32 8.11 4.39
N ILE A 15 23.86 6.89 4.33
CA ILE A 15 24.78 6.36 5.35
C ILE A 15 26.01 7.26 5.46
N ASN A 16 26.69 7.52 4.33
CA ASN A 16 27.92 8.31 4.31
C ASN A 16 27.71 9.77 4.74
N THR A 17 26.57 10.35 4.36
CA THR A 17 26.25 11.75 4.70
C THR A 17 25.83 11.92 6.15
N SER A 18 25.25 10.87 6.74
CA SER A 18 24.75 10.88 8.14
C SER A 18 25.79 10.39 9.15
N GLN A 19 26.86 9.73 8.70
CA GLN A 19 27.90 9.19 9.59
C GLN A 19 28.50 10.29 10.47
N ASP A 20 28.63 10.01 11.76
CA ASP A 20 29.15 10.91 12.79
C ASP A 20 28.38 12.26 12.93
N LYS A 21 27.09 12.28 12.54
CA LYS A 21 26.19 13.42 12.71
C LYS A 21 24.98 13.05 13.55
N ASP A 22 24.39 14.04 14.17
CA ASP A 22 23.16 13.95 14.98
C ASP A 22 21.85 14.00 14.17
N TYR A 23 21.96 13.97 12.84
CA TYR A 23 20.82 13.96 11.92
C TYR A 23 21.02 12.97 10.77
N VAL A 24 19.91 12.52 10.18
CA VAL A 24 19.90 11.72 8.98
C VAL A 24 19.67 12.62 7.77
N GLY A 25 20.58 12.56 6.78
CA GLY A 25 20.50 13.43 5.61
C GLY A 25 21.07 12.78 4.34
N MET A 26 20.91 13.49 3.23
CA MET A 26 21.50 13.19 1.93
C MET A 26 22.47 14.27 1.52
N SER A 27 23.44 13.93 0.65
CA SER A 27 24.24 14.94 -0.03
C SER A 27 23.35 15.85 -0.91
N ALA A 28 23.75 17.10 -1.10
CA ALA A 28 22.97 18.02 -1.92
C ALA A 28 22.76 17.51 -3.35
N GLU A 29 23.77 16.90 -3.95
CA GLU A 29 23.69 16.34 -5.32
C GLU A 29 22.63 15.24 -5.44
N ILE A 30 22.66 14.27 -4.54
CA ILE A 30 21.73 13.14 -4.56
C ILE A 30 20.33 13.59 -4.13
N GLY A 31 20.21 14.48 -3.15
CA GLY A 31 18.95 15.07 -2.71
C GLY A 31 18.25 15.84 -3.83
N ASP A 32 18.97 16.67 -4.56
CA ASP A 32 18.44 17.41 -5.72
C ASP A 32 18.01 16.48 -6.86
N ALA A 33 18.83 15.46 -7.15
CA ALA A 33 18.48 14.47 -8.17
C ALA A 33 17.22 13.68 -7.80
N LEU A 34 17.08 13.28 -6.53
CA LEU A 34 15.90 12.60 -6.02
C LEU A 34 14.65 13.50 -6.05
N GLY A 35 14.81 14.78 -5.69
CA GLY A 35 13.75 15.80 -5.75
C GLY A 35 13.24 16.01 -7.18
N LYS A 36 14.14 16.12 -8.16
CA LYS A 36 13.80 16.22 -9.58
C LYS A 36 13.07 14.98 -10.09
N LEU A 37 13.56 13.78 -9.72
CA LEU A 37 12.91 12.51 -10.07
C LEU A 37 11.50 12.44 -9.47
N ARG A 38 11.34 12.80 -8.20
CA ARG A 38 10.03 12.82 -7.54
C ARG A 38 9.05 13.76 -8.25
N THR A 39 9.49 14.99 -8.55
CA THR A 39 8.66 15.97 -9.27
C THR A 39 8.26 15.47 -10.66
N TYR A 40 9.18 14.84 -11.38
CA TYR A 40 8.89 14.20 -12.67
C TYR A 40 7.84 13.10 -12.54
N MET A 41 8.01 12.19 -11.57
CA MET A 41 7.08 11.08 -11.32
C MET A 41 5.69 11.60 -10.97
N PHE A 42 5.60 12.61 -10.09
CA PHE A 42 4.30 13.23 -9.77
C PHE A 42 3.63 13.83 -11.00
N ARG A 43 4.39 14.59 -11.81
CA ARG A 43 3.83 15.30 -12.96
C ARG A 43 3.38 14.37 -14.10
N TYR A 44 4.08 13.26 -14.35
CA TYR A 44 3.88 12.46 -15.55
C TYR A 44 3.33 11.05 -15.28
N LEU A 45 3.49 10.54 -14.08
CA LEU A 45 3.05 9.19 -13.75
C LEU A 45 1.81 9.20 -12.84
N TYR A 46 1.91 9.82 -11.67
CA TYR A 46 0.84 9.76 -10.66
C TYR A 46 -0.38 10.65 -10.99
N THR A 47 -0.26 11.62 -11.86
CA THR A 47 -1.39 12.44 -12.34
C THR A 47 -1.96 11.97 -13.68
N ASN A 48 -1.51 10.81 -14.17
CA ASN A 48 -2.01 10.26 -15.43
C ASN A 48 -3.50 9.90 -15.31
N PRO A 49 -4.37 10.39 -16.23
CA PRO A 49 -5.81 10.12 -16.19
C PRO A 49 -6.17 8.63 -16.20
N ILE A 50 -5.37 7.78 -16.86
CA ILE A 50 -5.57 6.34 -16.89
C ILE A 50 -5.35 5.73 -15.49
N ALA A 51 -4.28 6.11 -14.79
CA ALA A 51 -4.03 5.69 -13.42
C ALA A 51 -5.14 6.17 -12.48
N LYS A 52 -5.61 7.41 -12.64
CA LYS A 52 -6.72 7.98 -11.86
C LYS A 52 -8.03 7.21 -12.00
N SER A 53 -8.35 6.69 -13.17
CA SER A 53 -9.57 5.89 -13.36
C SER A 53 -9.53 4.57 -12.57
N GLU A 54 -8.38 3.93 -12.48
CA GLU A 54 -8.20 2.70 -11.71
C GLU A 54 -8.16 2.97 -10.20
N GLU A 55 -7.59 4.10 -9.74
CA GLU A 55 -7.64 4.54 -8.34
C GLU A 55 -9.09 4.66 -7.83
N LEU A 56 -10.00 5.25 -8.64
CA LEU A 56 -11.41 5.36 -8.26
C LEU A 56 -12.11 4.00 -8.12
N LYS A 57 -11.73 3.03 -8.93
CA LYS A 57 -12.25 1.66 -8.80
C LYS A 57 -11.69 0.99 -7.56
N ALA A 58 -10.39 1.16 -7.30
CA ALA A 58 -9.74 0.63 -6.10
C ALA A 58 -10.35 1.21 -4.82
N ASP A 59 -10.57 2.53 -4.76
CA ASP A 59 -11.24 3.17 -3.60
C ASP A 59 -12.62 2.57 -3.33
N LYS A 60 -13.44 2.41 -4.35
CA LYS A 60 -14.76 1.79 -4.21
C LYS A 60 -14.67 0.34 -3.75
N MET A 61 -13.76 -0.43 -4.33
CA MET A 61 -13.54 -1.83 -3.95
C MET A 61 -13.13 -1.96 -2.49
N LEU A 62 -12.17 -1.14 -2.02
CA LEU A 62 -11.70 -1.16 -0.64
C LEU A 62 -12.80 -0.77 0.34
N ARG A 63 -13.65 0.22 0.01
CA ARG A 63 -14.82 0.58 0.85
C ARG A 63 -15.81 -0.56 0.98
N ILE A 64 -16.12 -1.25 -0.12
CA ILE A 64 -17.02 -2.39 -0.11
C ILE A 64 -16.43 -3.55 0.71
N LEU A 65 -15.13 -3.81 0.61
CA LEU A 65 -14.45 -4.81 1.44
C LEU A 65 -14.50 -4.42 2.92
N TYR A 66 -14.28 -3.14 3.25
CA TYR A 66 -14.39 -2.65 4.62
C TYR A 66 -15.80 -2.88 5.19
N GLU A 67 -16.84 -2.47 4.46
CA GLU A 67 -18.24 -2.68 4.87
C GLU A 67 -18.57 -4.16 5.08
N TYR A 68 -18.07 -5.03 4.20
CA TYR A 68 -18.26 -6.48 4.30
C TYR A 68 -17.65 -7.08 5.57
N PHE A 69 -16.43 -6.69 5.92
CA PHE A 69 -15.75 -7.22 7.10
C PHE A 69 -16.22 -6.58 8.40
N ILE A 70 -16.60 -5.30 8.40
CA ILE A 70 -17.11 -4.64 9.60
C ILE A 70 -18.54 -5.09 9.95
N GLU A 71 -19.34 -5.46 8.96
CA GLU A 71 -20.69 -6.01 9.17
C GLU A 71 -20.62 -7.32 9.95
N ASP A 72 -19.64 -8.17 9.68
CA ASP A 72 -19.44 -9.45 10.35
C ASP A 72 -17.94 -9.76 10.49
N ALA A 73 -17.38 -9.48 11.66
CA ALA A 73 -15.98 -9.68 11.96
C ALA A 73 -15.55 -11.18 11.93
N SER A 74 -16.49 -12.12 12.01
CA SER A 74 -16.17 -13.55 11.88
C SER A 74 -15.65 -13.96 10.50
N ARG A 75 -15.79 -13.07 9.51
CA ARG A 75 -15.26 -13.23 8.15
C ARG A 75 -13.75 -12.91 8.04
N LEU A 76 -13.17 -12.34 9.09
CA LEU A 76 -11.73 -12.06 9.18
C LEU A 76 -10.95 -13.35 9.49
N THR A 77 -9.61 -13.25 9.47
CA THR A 77 -8.74 -14.34 9.95
C THR A 77 -8.92 -14.56 11.45
N ASN A 78 -8.61 -15.77 11.92
CA ASN A 78 -8.71 -16.09 13.35
C ASN A 78 -7.89 -15.13 14.22
N GLU A 79 -6.71 -14.72 13.75
CA GLU A 79 -5.84 -13.75 14.44
C GLU A 79 -6.53 -12.40 14.64
N CYS A 80 -7.20 -11.88 13.61
CA CYS A 80 -7.95 -10.63 13.69
C CYS A 80 -9.17 -10.75 14.63
N VAL A 81 -9.85 -11.88 14.59
CA VAL A 81 -10.98 -12.17 15.52
C VAL A 81 -10.50 -12.22 16.96
N GLU A 82 -9.35 -12.85 17.23
CA GLU A 82 -8.75 -12.89 18.56
C GLU A 82 -8.35 -11.49 19.06
N MET A 83 -7.80 -10.63 18.21
CA MET A 83 -7.48 -9.24 18.56
C MET A 83 -8.72 -8.47 19.02
N ILE A 84 -9.86 -8.65 18.33
CA ILE A 84 -11.13 -8.05 18.72
C ILE A 84 -11.62 -8.59 20.07
N TYR A 85 -11.50 -9.91 20.32
CA TYR A 85 -11.85 -10.51 21.61
C TYR A 85 -10.97 -10.03 22.75
N MET A 86 -9.72 -9.66 22.48
CA MET A 86 -8.80 -9.06 23.45
C MET A 86 -9.07 -7.58 23.72
N GLY A 87 -10.03 -6.96 23.01
CA GLY A 87 -10.50 -5.60 23.24
C GLY A 87 -10.04 -4.55 22.22
N GLU A 88 -9.40 -4.98 21.12
CA GLU A 88 -9.08 -4.08 20.00
C GLU A 88 -10.35 -3.59 19.30
N ASP A 89 -10.34 -2.33 18.87
CA ASP A 89 -11.47 -1.76 18.13
C ASP A 89 -11.66 -2.48 16.77
N PRO A 90 -12.84 -3.09 16.52
CA PRO A 90 -13.10 -3.79 15.27
C PRO A 90 -12.84 -2.97 14.01
N LYS A 91 -13.08 -1.64 14.06
CA LYS A 91 -12.83 -0.75 12.93
C LYS A 91 -11.36 -0.64 12.59
N THR A 92 -10.53 -0.57 13.62
CA THR A 92 -9.07 -0.54 13.47
C THR A 92 -8.55 -1.86 12.92
N VAL A 93 -8.99 -2.98 13.51
CA VAL A 93 -8.58 -4.33 13.06
C VAL A 93 -8.95 -4.57 11.59
N VAL A 94 -10.16 -4.18 11.16
CA VAL A 94 -10.58 -4.30 9.75
C VAL A 94 -9.73 -3.42 8.84
N CYS A 95 -9.44 -2.17 9.24
CA CYS A 95 -8.57 -1.29 8.47
C CYS A 95 -7.17 -1.90 8.30
N ASP A 96 -6.58 -2.40 9.38
CA ASP A 96 -5.24 -2.99 9.37
C ASP A 96 -5.19 -4.27 8.54
N TYR A 97 -6.23 -5.10 8.62
CA TYR A 97 -6.37 -6.29 7.80
C TYR A 97 -6.38 -5.95 6.30
N ILE A 98 -7.17 -4.95 5.89
CA ILE A 98 -7.26 -4.52 4.49
C ILE A 98 -5.94 -3.84 4.07
N ALA A 99 -5.35 -3.01 4.92
CA ALA A 99 -4.07 -2.34 4.64
C ALA A 99 -2.90 -3.33 4.48
N GLY A 100 -2.98 -4.50 5.11
CA GLY A 100 -2.01 -5.58 4.95
C GLY A 100 -2.16 -6.39 3.66
N MET A 101 -3.23 -6.19 2.89
CA MET A 101 -3.44 -6.89 1.63
C MET A 101 -2.51 -6.36 0.53
N THR A 102 -1.99 -7.25 -0.31
CA THR A 102 -1.44 -6.84 -1.61
C THR A 102 -2.58 -6.49 -2.56
N ASP A 103 -2.31 -5.66 -3.58
CA ASP A 103 -3.31 -5.27 -4.59
C ASP A 103 -4.01 -6.50 -5.20
N ASN A 104 -3.23 -7.52 -5.57
CA ASN A 104 -3.78 -8.75 -6.14
C ASN A 104 -4.66 -9.51 -5.14
N TYR A 105 -4.27 -9.57 -3.87
CA TYR A 105 -5.05 -10.26 -2.86
C TYR A 105 -6.39 -9.55 -2.60
N ALA A 106 -6.39 -8.22 -2.53
CA ALA A 106 -7.62 -7.44 -2.39
C ALA A 106 -8.58 -7.65 -3.58
N ILE A 107 -8.06 -7.65 -4.81
CA ILE A 107 -8.85 -7.90 -6.03
C ILE A 107 -9.46 -9.31 -6.01
N GLU A 108 -8.67 -10.33 -5.70
CA GLU A 108 -9.16 -11.71 -5.66
C GLU A 108 -10.16 -11.94 -4.51
N THR A 109 -9.95 -11.33 -3.37
CA THR A 109 -10.89 -11.34 -2.25
C THR A 109 -12.22 -10.71 -2.65
N PHE A 110 -12.19 -9.52 -3.25
CA PHE A 110 -13.40 -8.87 -3.76
C PHE A 110 -14.13 -9.73 -4.78
N LYS A 111 -13.43 -10.30 -5.76
CA LYS A 111 -14.01 -11.19 -6.76
C LYS A 111 -14.66 -12.43 -6.11
N SER A 112 -14.00 -13.01 -5.13
CA SER A 112 -14.52 -14.23 -4.46
C SER A 112 -15.83 -13.99 -3.73
N ILE A 113 -16.04 -12.75 -3.23
CA ILE A 113 -17.24 -12.35 -2.47
C ILE A 113 -18.37 -11.89 -3.40
N TYR A 114 -18.04 -11.04 -4.38
CA TYR A 114 -19.04 -10.30 -5.15
C TYR A 114 -19.23 -10.76 -6.60
N ILE A 115 -18.30 -11.55 -7.14
CA ILE A 115 -18.42 -12.04 -8.52
C ILE A 115 -18.82 -13.51 -8.52
N PRO A 116 -20.00 -13.85 -9.05
CA PRO A 116 -20.44 -15.25 -9.14
C PRO A 116 -19.45 -16.07 -9.98
N LYS A 117 -19.17 -17.29 -9.51
CA LYS A 117 -18.39 -18.25 -10.30
C LYS A 117 -19.29 -18.86 -11.38
N SER A 118 -18.76 -19.00 -12.61
CA SER A 118 -19.47 -19.70 -13.67
C SER A 118 -19.71 -21.17 -13.27
N TRP A 119 -20.90 -21.65 -13.53
CA TRP A 119 -21.22 -23.07 -13.36
C TRP A 119 -20.36 -23.88 -14.33
N LYS A 120 -19.49 -24.71 -13.80
CA LYS A 120 -18.87 -25.78 -14.57
C LYS A 120 -19.79 -26.98 -14.46
N VAL A 121 -20.58 -27.23 -15.50
CA VAL A 121 -21.29 -28.49 -15.69
C VAL A 121 -20.32 -29.51 -16.21
#